data_8ecfa292ea1a641a8ccfbe7699ac2711
#
_entry.id   8ecfa292ea1a641a8ccfbe7699ac2711
#
_cell.length_a   1.000
_cell.length_b   1.000
_cell.length_c   1.000
_cell.angle_alpha   90.00
_cell.angle_beta   90.00
_cell.angle_gamma   90.00
#
_symmetry.space_group_name_H-M   'P 1'
#
loop_
_entity.id
_entity.type
_entity.pdbx_description
1 polymer ?
#
loop_
_entity_poly.entity_id
_entity_poly.type
_entity_poly.pdbx_seq_one_letter_code
_entity_poly.pdbx_strand_id
1 'polypeptide(L)'
;MVNEILGANIRKYRLAFNWTQEKLADILCVSHQVISKWENGIAAPDIAILCSLTRIFNVSLDDLCGVSPKQIDDFIEEIESTIQKENTTYQSLHTKWDGIEQQLIHHPTNDKLLFVTLKFLRTMHDKIETDAQKEIVNSEILKVSEIILDFSRNDSYRSYANYNLAVYYSEQVNLKRGNEQDMKNAQKYHINTRKIDEIIKLY
;
A
#
# COMPACT_ATOMS: atom_id res chain seq x y z
N MET A 1 -12.89 -12.75 8.95
CA MET A 1 -11.78 -11.78 9.17
C MET A 1 -12.25 -10.33 9.27
N VAL A 2 -12.82 -9.66 8.23
CA VAL A 2 -13.23 -8.24 8.37
C VAL A 2 -14.30 -8.04 9.43
N ASN A 3 -15.34 -8.87 9.44
CA ASN A 3 -16.43 -8.77 10.45
C ASN A 3 -15.95 -8.99 11.88
N GLU A 4 -14.95 -9.83 12.10
CA GLU A 4 -14.37 -10.09 13.42
C GLU A 4 -13.61 -8.88 13.95
N ILE A 5 -12.82 -8.22 13.10
CA ILE A 5 -12.07 -6.99 13.45
C ILE A 5 -13.05 -5.86 13.74
N LEU A 6 -14.01 -5.63 12.84
CA LEU A 6 -15.07 -4.63 13.01
C LEU A 6 -15.84 -4.85 14.32
N GLY A 7 -16.25 -6.09 14.58
CA GLY A 7 -16.97 -6.45 15.79
C GLY A 7 -16.16 -6.21 17.06
N ALA A 8 -14.88 -6.61 17.05
CA ALA A 8 -13.96 -6.36 18.16
C ALA A 8 -13.76 -4.85 18.40
N ASN A 9 -13.67 -4.03 17.35
CA ASN A 9 -13.54 -2.57 17.47
C ASN A 9 -14.83 -1.92 17.98
N ILE A 10 -16.02 -2.34 17.50
CA ILE A 10 -17.31 -1.88 18.04
C ILE A 10 -17.35 -2.14 19.55
N ARG A 11 -17.01 -3.36 19.98
CA ARG A 11 -16.95 -3.72 21.40
C ARG A 11 -15.93 -2.87 22.17
N LYS A 12 -14.74 -2.69 21.63
CA LYS A 12 -13.67 -1.87 22.22
C LYS A 12 -14.12 -0.44 22.46
N TYR A 13 -14.69 0.20 21.45
CA TYR A 13 -15.16 1.59 21.58
C TYR A 13 -16.36 1.71 22.53
N ARG A 14 -17.33 0.80 22.46
CA ARG A 14 -18.43 0.76 23.41
C ARG A 14 -17.96 0.68 24.86
N LEU A 15 -17.00 -0.19 25.14
CA LEU A 15 -16.42 -0.35 26.48
C LEU A 15 -15.64 0.89 26.94
N ALA A 16 -14.96 1.58 26.02
CA ALA A 16 -14.29 2.85 26.33
C ALA A 16 -15.25 3.95 26.80
N PHE A 17 -16.52 3.90 26.35
CA PHE A 17 -17.59 4.79 26.84
C PHE A 17 -18.31 4.22 28.07
N ASN A 18 -17.89 3.08 28.63
CA ASN A 18 -18.56 2.36 29.72
C ASN A 18 -20.05 2.02 29.42
N TRP A 19 -20.38 1.74 28.15
CA TRP A 19 -21.74 1.38 27.76
C TRP A 19 -21.96 -0.14 27.75
N THR A 20 -23.22 -0.55 28.09
CA THR A 20 -23.67 -1.93 27.86
C THR A 20 -24.07 -2.10 26.38
N GLN A 21 -24.26 -3.35 25.95
CA GLN A 21 -24.81 -3.64 24.61
C GLN A 21 -26.22 -3.06 24.44
N GLU A 22 -27.05 -3.10 25.50
CA GLU A 22 -28.37 -2.50 25.52
C GLU A 22 -28.30 -0.98 25.31
N LYS A 23 -27.37 -0.30 26.01
CA LYS A 23 -27.18 1.13 25.86
C LYS A 23 -26.79 1.55 24.44
N LEU A 24 -25.90 0.82 23.80
CA LEU A 24 -25.53 1.05 22.40
C LEU A 24 -26.69 0.74 21.45
N ALA A 25 -27.45 -0.33 21.73
CA ALA A 25 -28.62 -0.69 20.96
C ALA A 25 -29.71 0.41 21.00
N ASP A 26 -29.98 0.96 22.18
CA ASP A 26 -30.92 2.09 22.34
C ASP A 26 -30.49 3.31 21.52
N ILE A 27 -29.19 3.66 21.58
CA ILE A 27 -28.64 4.82 20.84
C ILE A 27 -28.78 4.63 19.32
N LEU A 28 -28.60 3.40 18.84
CA LEU A 28 -28.67 3.06 17.41
C LEU A 28 -30.08 2.66 16.94
N CYS A 29 -31.06 2.61 17.84
CA CYS A 29 -32.42 2.14 17.58
C CYS A 29 -32.47 0.72 16.98
N VAL A 30 -31.63 -0.19 17.49
CA VAL A 30 -31.59 -1.60 17.12
C VAL A 30 -31.80 -2.50 18.36
N SER A 31 -31.97 -3.81 18.17
CA SER A 31 -32.02 -4.73 19.32
C SER A 31 -30.61 -5.05 19.86
N HIS A 32 -30.51 -5.33 21.16
CA HIS A 32 -29.24 -5.75 21.77
C HIS A 32 -28.65 -7.02 21.13
N GLN A 33 -29.51 -7.91 20.63
CA GLN A 33 -29.10 -9.13 19.92
C GLN A 33 -28.36 -8.82 18.63
N VAL A 34 -28.70 -7.73 17.95
CA VAL A 34 -28.02 -7.25 16.75
C VAL A 34 -26.61 -6.75 17.11
N ILE A 35 -26.48 -5.95 18.18
CA ILE A 35 -25.19 -5.52 18.70
C ILE A 35 -24.31 -6.73 19.05
N SER A 36 -24.89 -7.70 19.76
CA SER A 36 -24.16 -8.94 20.10
C SER A 36 -23.66 -9.70 18.87
N LYS A 37 -24.47 -9.79 17.80
CA LYS A 37 -24.04 -10.42 16.54
C LYS A 37 -22.89 -9.68 15.87
N TRP A 38 -22.93 -8.35 15.89
CA TRP A 38 -21.84 -7.54 15.32
C TRP A 38 -20.55 -7.71 16.12
N GLU A 39 -20.62 -7.60 17.46
CA GLU A 39 -19.44 -7.72 18.33
C GLU A 39 -18.80 -9.12 18.29
N ASN A 40 -19.57 -10.15 17.95
CA ASN A 40 -19.07 -11.53 17.76
C ASN A 40 -18.70 -11.85 16.29
N GLY A 41 -18.76 -10.88 15.38
CA GLY A 41 -18.40 -11.08 13.97
C GLY A 41 -19.38 -11.94 13.16
N ILE A 42 -20.56 -12.29 13.73
CA ILE A 42 -21.59 -13.13 13.09
C ILE A 42 -22.31 -12.36 11.97
N ALA A 43 -22.45 -11.05 12.13
CA ALA A 43 -23.05 -10.15 11.14
C ALA A 43 -22.27 -8.82 11.10
N ALA A 44 -22.48 -8.03 10.06
CA ALA A 44 -21.96 -6.67 9.97
C ALA A 44 -23.10 -5.65 10.02
N PRO A 45 -22.86 -4.44 10.56
CA PRO A 45 -23.76 -3.30 10.40
C PRO A 45 -23.89 -2.90 8.93
N ASP A 46 -25.03 -2.35 8.55
CA ASP A 46 -25.15 -1.68 7.26
C ASP A 46 -24.40 -0.33 7.25
N ILE A 47 -24.28 0.28 6.07
CA ILE A 47 -23.50 1.50 5.89
C ILE A 47 -24.06 2.69 6.70
N ALA A 48 -25.36 2.78 6.90
CA ALA A 48 -25.99 3.85 7.66
C ALA A 48 -25.64 3.74 9.15
N ILE A 49 -25.64 2.51 9.66
CA ILE A 49 -25.22 2.21 11.03
C ILE A 49 -23.72 2.43 11.21
N LEU A 50 -22.88 2.04 10.23
CA LEU A 50 -21.43 2.33 10.27
C LEU A 50 -21.17 3.83 10.37
N CYS A 51 -21.84 4.66 9.56
CA CYS A 51 -21.75 6.12 9.64
C CYS A 51 -22.22 6.66 11.01
N SER A 52 -23.22 6.03 11.63
CA SER A 52 -23.69 6.41 12.97
C SER A 52 -22.66 6.05 14.03
N LEU A 53 -22.08 4.84 13.96
CA LEU A 53 -21.04 4.38 14.88
C LEU A 53 -19.80 5.28 14.84
N THR A 54 -19.33 5.70 13.66
CA THR A 54 -18.18 6.59 13.54
C THR A 54 -18.43 7.95 14.22
N ARG A 55 -19.63 8.50 14.09
CA ARG A 55 -20.01 9.76 14.76
C ARG A 55 -20.12 9.60 16.27
N ILE A 56 -20.77 8.52 16.73
CA ILE A 56 -21.00 8.25 18.14
C ILE A 56 -19.68 8.03 18.89
N PHE A 57 -18.78 7.25 18.28
CA PHE A 57 -17.49 6.94 18.88
C PHE A 57 -16.42 8.01 18.58
N ASN A 58 -16.71 8.98 17.69
CA ASN A 58 -15.77 9.99 17.21
C ASN A 58 -14.49 9.38 16.64
N VAL A 59 -14.65 8.40 15.76
CA VAL A 59 -13.56 7.69 15.07
C VAL A 59 -13.79 7.70 13.56
N SER A 60 -12.73 7.46 12.77
CA SER A 60 -12.88 7.26 11.33
C SER A 60 -13.51 5.88 11.01
N LEU A 61 -14.02 5.71 9.81
CA LEU A 61 -14.49 4.40 9.34
C LEU A 61 -13.32 3.41 9.26
N ASP A 62 -12.15 3.88 8.88
CA ASP A 62 -10.93 3.08 8.82
C ASP A 62 -10.55 2.55 10.20
N ASP A 63 -10.58 3.40 11.23
CA ASP A 63 -10.34 2.98 12.62
C ASP A 63 -11.38 1.94 13.08
N LEU A 64 -12.64 2.15 12.72
CA LEU A 64 -13.73 1.23 13.08
C LEU A 64 -13.56 -0.13 12.38
N CYS A 65 -13.16 -0.11 11.10
CA CYS A 65 -12.89 -1.33 10.32
C CYS A 65 -11.53 -1.98 10.63
N GLY A 66 -10.70 -1.34 11.47
CA GLY A 66 -9.36 -1.82 11.80
C GLY A 66 -8.34 -1.61 10.69
N VAL A 67 -8.66 -0.73 9.75
CA VAL A 67 -7.75 -0.24 8.72
C VAL A 67 -7.15 1.06 9.24
N SER A 68 -6.29 0.97 10.24
CA SER A 68 -5.71 2.17 10.84
C SER A 68 -4.70 2.80 9.89
N PRO A 69 -4.87 4.06 9.47
CA PRO A 69 -3.84 4.79 8.73
C PRO A 69 -2.48 4.74 9.44
N LYS A 70 -2.48 4.75 10.77
CA LYS A 70 -1.28 4.65 11.58
C LYS A 70 -0.52 3.33 11.37
N GLN A 71 -1.21 2.20 11.23
CA GLN A 71 -0.55 0.90 11.02
C GLN A 71 0.17 0.84 9.68
N ILE A 72 -0.43 1.41 8.62
CA ILE A 72 0.21 1.48 7.32
C ILE A 72 1.36 2.49 7.31
N ASP A 73 1.22 3.61 8.02
CA ASP A 73 2.30 4.60 8.14
C ASP A 73 3.49 4.02 8.93
N ASP A 74 3.26 3.35 10.06
CA ASP A 74 4.30 2.66 10.84
C ASP A 74 5.02 1.59 9.98
N PHE A 75 4.26 0.84 9.15
CA PHE A 75 4.82 -0.14 8.22
C PHE A 75 5.67 0.53 7.13
N ILE A 76 5.20 1.64 6.56
CA ILE A 76 5.94 2.41 5.55
C ILE A 76 7.26 2.91 6.15
N GLU A 77 7.26 3.44 7.38
CA GLU A 77 8.46 3.89 8.08
C GLU A 77 9.45 2.74 8.32
N GLU A 78 8.96 1.53 8.64
CA GLU A 78 9.81 0.34 8.74
C GLU A 78 10.51 0.02 7.41
N ILE A 79 9.77 0.07 6.29
CA ILE A 79 10.34 -0.16 4.95
C ILE A 79 11.36 0.93 4.60
N GLU A 80 11.05 2.21 4.83
CA GLU A 80 11.98 3.32 4.60
C GLU A 80 13.27 3.14 5.41
N SER A 81 13.17 2.76 6.68
CA SER A 81 14.33 2.47 7.51
C SER A 81 15.16 1.28 6.99
N THR A 82 14.49 0.29 6.40
CA THR A 82 15.15 -0.88 5.79
C THR A 82 15.94 -0.49 4.54
N ILE A 83 15.39 0.36 3.69
CA ILE A 83 16.04 0.88 2.48
C ILE A 83 17.33 1.66 2.83
N GLN A 84 17.33 2.38 3.95
CA GLN A 84 18.48 3.21 4.38
C GLN A 84 19.64 2.43 5.00
N LYS A 85 19.47 1.13 5.29
CA LYS A 85 20.53 0.31 5.88
C LYS A 85 21.60 -0.03 4.84
N GLU A 86 22.86 0.30 5.12
CA GLU A 86 24.00 0.06 4.22
C GLU A 86 24.26 -1.44 3.94
N ASN A 87 24.05 -2.31 4.93
CA ASN A 87 24.40 -3.73 4.87
C ASN A 87 23.22 -4.63 4.46
N THR A 88 22.33 -4.18 3.56
CA THR A 88 21.26 -5.01 3.03
C THR A 88 21.77 -5.92 1.93
N THR A 89 21.32 -7.18 1.94
CA THR A 89 21.53 -8.16 0.88
C THR A 89 20.22 -8.45 0.16
N TYR A 90 20.28 -9.00 -1.06
CA TYR A 90 19.09 -9.46 -1.77
C TYR A 90 18.23 -10.37 -0.88
N GLN A 91 18.82 -11.37 -0.23
CA GLN A 91 18.11 -12.32 0.62
C GLN A 91 17.40 -11.63 1.80
N SER A 92 18.05 -10.67 2.45
CA SER A 92 17.45 -9.93 3.58
C SER A 92 16.27 -9.06 3.16
N LEU A 93 16.30 -8.51 1.95
CA LEU A 93 15.19 -7.76 1.37
C LEU A 93 14.06 -8.70 0.92
N HIS A 94 14.41 -9.82 0.29
CA HIS A 94 13.44 -10.80 -0.18
C HIS A 94 12.56 -11.35 0.95
N THR A 95 13.12 -11.57 2.15
CA THR A 95 12.34 -12.02 3.33
C THR A 95 11.28 -11.00 3.77
N LYS A 96 11.42 -9.73 3.43
CA LYS A 96 10.42 -8.69 3.74
C LYS A 96 9.40 -8.50 2.63
N TRP A 97 9.65 -9.03 1.45
CA TRP A 97 8.80 -8.84 0.28
C TRP A 97 7.38 -9.38 0.50
N ASP A 98 7.24 -10.57 1.10
CA ASP A 98 5.92 -11.16 1.38
C ASP A 98 5.04 -10.23 2.22
N GLY A 99 5.63 -9.54 3.22
CA GLY A 99 4.93 -8.57 4.04
C GLY A 99 4.46 -7.34 3.23
N ILE A 100 5.30 -6.86 2.31
CA ILE A 100 4.98 -5.73 1.42
C ILE A 100 3.85 -6.13 0.46
N GLU A 101 3.95 -7.31 -0.14
CA GLU A 101 2.94 -7.84 -1.07
C GLU A 101 1.57 -7.96 -0.39
N GLN A 102 1.51 -8.46 0.85
CA GLN A 102 0.28 -8.52 1.63
C GLN A 102 -0.31 -7.12 1.86
N GLN A 103 0.50 -6.13 2.19
CA GLN A 103 0.01 -4.75 2.36
C GLN A 103 -0.49 -4.15 1.04
N LEU A 104 0.15 -4.45 -0.09
CA LEU A 104 -0.32 -4.01 -1.41
C LEU A 104 -1.67 -4.64 -1.79
N ILE A 105 -1.93 -5.89 -1.39
CA ILE A 105 -3.23 -6.55 -1.59
C ILE A 105 -4.33 -5.81 -0.81
N HIS A 106 -4.05 -5.38 0.41
CA HIS A 106 -5.02 -4.67 1.26
C HIS A 106 -5.16 -3.18 0.91
N HIS A 107 -4.11 -2.57 0.38
CA HIS A 107 -4.02 -1.13 0.06
C HIS A 107 -3.51 -0.89 -1.37
N PRO A 108 -4.18 -1.42 -2.42
CA PRO A 108 -3.65 -1.48 -3.79
C PRO A 108 -3.43 -0.12 -4.45
N THR A 109 -4.04 0.95 -3.94
CA THR A 109 -3.94 2.31 -4.48
C THR A 109 -3.41 3.33 -3.47
N ASN A 110 -2.79 2.87 -2.37
CA ASN A 110 -2.18 3.77 -1.41
C ASN A 110 -0.89 4.35 -2.01
N ASP A 111 -0.91 5.62 -2.34
CA ASP A 111 0.16 6.35 -3.04
C ASP A 111 1.53 6.23 -2.35
N LYS A 112 1.56 6.42 -1.03
CA LYS A 112 2.79 6.41 -0.24
C LYS A 112 3.38 4.99 -0.16
N LEU A 113 2.51 3.99 0.05
CA LEU A 113 2.93 2.58 0.05
C LEU A 113 3.50 2.16 -1.31
N LEU A 114 2.81 2.47 -2.41
CA LEU A 114 3.28 2.16 -3.77
C LEU A 114 4.64 2.81 -4.06
N PHE A 115 4.80 4.08 -3.69
CA PHE A 115 6.06 4.80 -3.91
C PHE A 115 7.22 4.20 -3.10
N VAL A 116 7.00 3.89 -1.81
CA VAL A 116 8.03 3.27 -0.97
C VAL A 116 8.34 1.84 -1.43
N THR A 117 7.32 1.10 -1.89
CA THR A 117 7.52 -0.22 -2.50
C THR A 117 8.41 -0.13 -3.75
N LEU A 118 8.19 0.87 -4.60
CA LEU A 118 9.01 1.04 -5.79
C LEU A 118 10.48 1.38 -5.43
N LYS A 119 10.72 2.20 -4.40
CA LYS A 119 12.06 2.45 -3.85
C LYS A 119 12.70 1.18 -3.29
N PHE A 120 11.91 0.36 -2.56
CA PHE A 120 12.37 -0.91 -2.02
C PHE A 120 12.78 -1.89 -3.12
N LEU A 121 11.97 -2.05 -4.15
CA LEU A 121 12.28 -2.89 -5.31
C LEU A 121 13.53 -2.40 -6.05
N ARG A 122 13.73 -1.09 -6.14
CA ARG A 122 14.95 -0.53 -6.73
C ARG A 122 16.19 -0.87 -5.89
N THR A 123 16.11 -0.72 -4.57
CA THR A 123 17.18 -1.13 -3.66
C THR A 123 17.47 -2.63 -3.77
N MET A 124 16.44 -3.44 -3.89
CA MET A 124 16.55 -4.89 -4.10
C MET A 124 17.20 -5.22 -5.45
N HIS A 125 16.85 -4.48 -6.51
CA HIS A 125 17.44 -4.60 -7.84
C HIS A 125 18.95 -4.36 -7.82
N ASP A 126 19.44 -3.40 -7.04
CA ASP A 126 20.85 -3.08 -6.92
C ASP A 126 21.68 -4.16 -6.18
N LYS A 127 20.99 -5.14 -5.57
CA LYS A 127 21.59 -6.28 -4.83
C LYS A 127 21.39 -7.64 -5.53
N ILE A 128 20.94 -7.63 -6.79
CA ILE A 128 20.69 -8.85 -7.57
C ILE A 128 22.00 -9.55 -7.88
N GLU A 129 21.99 -10.88 -7.74
CA GLU A 129 23.14 -11.75 -7.98
C GLU A 129 22.92 -12.67 -9.20
N THR A 130 21.66 -12.90 -9.62
CA THR A 130 21.30 -13.82 -10.69
C THR A 130 20.28 -13.23 -11.68
N ASP A 131 20.29 -13.71 -12.92
CA ASP A 131 19.32 -13.30 -13.95
C ASP A 131 17.88 -13.64 -13.55
N ALA A 132 17.64 -14.76 -12.85
CA ALA A 132 16.33 -15.13 -12.36
C ALA A 132 15.78 -14.13 -11.34
N GLN A 133 16.61 -13.69 -10.39
CA GLN A 133 16.25 -12.61 -9.44
C GLN A 133 15.93 -11.33 -10.18
N LYS A 134 16.71 -10.99 -11.22
CA LYS A 134 16.51 -9.79 -12.03
C LYS A 134 15.16 -9.82 -12.74
N GLU A 135 14.76 -10.93 -13.29
CA GLU A 135 13.46 -11.10 -13.97
C GLU A 135 12.28 -10.87 -13.01
N ILE A 136 12.34 -11.46 -11.81
CA ILE A 136 11.31 -11.31 -10.78
C ILE A 136 11.20 -9.85 -10.35
N VAL A 137 12.30 -9.23 -9.93
CA VAL A 137 12.29 -7.85 -9.42
C VAL A 137 11.85 -6.87 -10.50
N ASN A 138 12.29 -7.04 -11.74
CA ASN A 138 11.89 -6.19 -12.86
C ASN A 138 10.39 -6.30 -13.14
N SER A 139 9.81 -7.50 -13.06
CA SER A 139 8.37 -7.67 -13.27
C SER A 139 7.56 -6.92 -12.20
N GLU A 140 8.01 -6.90 -10.95
CA GLU A 140 7.35 -6.17 -9.87
C GLU A 140 7.55 -4.66 -10.01
N ILE A 141 8.74 -4.18 -10.40
CA ILE A 141 8.99 -2.76 -10.73
C ILE A 141 8.02 -2.27 -11.81
N LEU A 142 7.81 -3.07 -12.88
CA LEU A 142 6.86 -2.72 -13.94
C LEU A 142 5.45 -2.57 -13.39
N LYS A 143 4.93 -3.60 -12.70
CA LYS A 143 3.58 -3.61 -12.14
C LYS A 143 3.32 -2.40 -11.23
N VAL A 144 4.20 -2.18 -10.25
CA VAL A 144 4.05 -1.08 -9.29
C VAL A 144 4.15 0.27 -9.98
N SER A 145 5.05 0.43 -10.97
CA SER A 145 5.18 1.67 -11.73
C SER A 145 3.92 1.97 -12.54
N GLU A 146 3.31 0.98 -13.19
CA GLU A 146 2.06 1.13 -13.94
C GLU A 146 0.91 1.53 -13.02
N ILE A 147 0.77 0.89 -11.85
CA ILE A 147 -0.25 1.26 -10.86
C ILE A 147 -0.08 2.72 -10.42
N ILE A 148 1.16 3.16 -10.13
CA ILE A 148 1.42 4.57 -9.78
C ILE A 148 0.98 5.50 -10.91
N LEU A 149 1.26 5.17 -12.17
CA LEU A 149 0.88 6.00 -13.31
C LEU A 149 -0.63 6.06 -13.53
N ASP A 150 -1.36 5.00 -13.20
CA ASP A 150 -2.81 4.93 -13.38
C ASP A 150 -3.56 5.66 -12.26
N PHE A 151 -3.13 5.53 -11.02
CA PHE A 151 -3.91 5.95 -9.86
C PHE A 151 -3.35 7.17 -9.13
N SER A 152 -2.01 7.35 -9.07
CA SER A 152 -1.41 8.46 -8.34
C SER A 152 -1.62 9.81 -9.04
N ARG A 153 -1.93 10.83 -8.22
CA ARG A 153 -1.95 12.24 -8.66
C ARG A 153 -0.70 13.00 -8.21
N ASN A 154 0.22 12.34 -7.51
CA ASN A 154 1.46 12.94 -7.06
C ASN A 154 2.50 12.95 -8.19
N ASP A 155 2.85 14.13 -8.68
CA ASP A 155 3.79 14.29 -9.81
C ASP A 155 5.17 13.71 -9.53
N SER A 156 5.67 13.79 -8.30
CA SER A 156 6.96 13.21 -7.91
C SER A 156 6.96 11.69 -7.98
N TYR A 157 5.88 11.05 -7.52
CA TYR A 157 5.74 9.60 -7.58
C TYR A 157 5.60 9.10 -9.02
N ARG A 158 4.80 9.80 -9.83
CA ARG A 158 4.65 9.53 -11.26
C ARG A 158 5.98 9.70 -12.01
N SER A 159 6.72 10.73 -11.67
CA SER A 159 8.05 10.98 -12.25
C SER A 159 9.02 9.86 -11.92
N TYR A 160 9.05 9.39 -10.69
CA TYR A 160 9.90 8.28 -10.28
C TYR A 160 9.48 6.95 -10.95
N ALA A 161 8.18 6.69 -11.11
CA ALA A 161 7.68 5.54 -11.86
C ALA A 161 8.10 5.59 -13.34
N ASN A 162 7.94 6.75 -14.00
CA ASN A 162 8.42 6.95 -15.38
C ASN A 162 9.93 6.70 -15.53
N TYR A 163 10.73 7.17 -14.56
CA TYR A 163 12.16 6.90 -14.55
C TYR A 163 12.47 5.40 -14.52
N ASN A 164 11.83 4.63 -13.62
CA ASN A 164 12.06 3.20 -13.51
C ASN A 164 11.65 2.45 -14.79
N LEU A 165 10.54 2.84 -15.43
CA LEU A 165 10.12 2.28 -16.71
C LEU A 165 11.11 2.63 -17.83
N ALA A 166 11.61 3.86 -17.88
CA ALA A 166 12.62 4.25 -18.85
C ALA A 166 13.90 3.44 -18.71
N VAL A 167 14.38 3.23 -17.49
CA VAL A 167 15.57 2.41 -17.20
C VAL A 167 15.33 0.98 -17.67
N TYR A 168 14.20 0.37 -17.28
CA TYR A 168 13.86 -1.00 -17.67
C TYR A 168 13.86 -1.18 -19.20
N TYR A 169 13.09 -0.37 -19.93
CA TYR A 169 12.99 -0.53 -21.38
C TYR A 169 14.31 -0.20 -22.11
N SER A 170 15.11 0.74 -21.58
CA SER A 170 16.44 1.00 -22.11
C SER A 170 17.38 -0.18 -21.92
N GLU A 171 17.33 -0.88 -20.81
CA GLU A 171 18.09 -2.11 -20.59
C GLU A 171 17.67 -3.23 -21.57
N GLN A 172 16.36 -3.42 -21.80
CA GLN A 172 15.89 -4.43 -22.76
C GLN A 172 16.41 -4.15 -24.17
N VAL A 173 16.39 -2.90 -24.62
CA VAL A 173 16.93 -2.49 -25.92
C VAL A 173 18.43 -2.75 -26.00
N ASN A 174 19.21 -2.36 -24.99
CA ASN A 174 20.67 -2.52 -24.96
C ASN A 174 21.10 -3.99 -24.95
N LEU A 175 20.35 -4.86 -24.30
CA LEU A 175 20.60 -6.31 -24.26
C LEU A 175 20.22 -7.01 -25.55
N LYS A 176 19.74 -6.29 -26.59
CA LYS A 176 19.18 -6.84 -27.84
C LYS A 176 18.02 -7.85 -27.60
N ARG A 177 17.40 -7.79 -26.45
CA ARG A 177 16.19 -8.58 -26.09
C ARG A 177 14.91 -7.79 -26.36
N GLY A 178 15.03 -6.48 -26.58
CA GLY A 178 13.92 -5.56 -26.81
C GLY A 178 13.42 -5.58 -28.25
N ASN A 179 12.13 -5.45 -28.40
CA ASN A 179 11.44 -5.28 -29.68
C ASN A 179 11.20 -3.79 -30.02
N GLU A 180 10.58 -3.51 -31.18
CA GLU A 180 10.26 -2.14 -31.59
C GLU A 180 9.36 -1.42 -30.57
N GLN A 181 8.48 -2.15 -29.89
CA GLN A 181 7.62 -1.58 -28.85
C GLN A 181 8.42 -1.13 -27.62
N ASP A 182 9.45 -1.89 -27.23
CA ASP A 182 10.34 -1.53 -26.12
C ASP A 182 11.13 -0.25 -26.44
N MET A 183 11.56 -0.06 -27.70
CA MET A 183 12.19 1.19 -28.13
C MET A 183 11.23 2.38 -28.02
N LYS A 184 9.96 2.19 -28.45
CA LYS A 184 8.93 3.24 -28.33
C LYS A 184 8.63 3.56 -26.87
N ASN A 185 8.54 2.55 -26.04
CA ASN A 185 8.31 2.70 -24.59
C ASN A 185 9.51 3.43 -23.94
N ALA A 186 10.75 3.03 -24.22
CA ALA A 186 11.93 3.71 -23.72
C ALA A 186 11.90 5.20 -24.07
N GLN A 187 11.60 5.55 -25.32
CA GLN A 187 11.48 6.94 -25.76
C GLN A 187 10.35 7.69 -25.06
N LYS A 188 9.16 7.07 -24.93
CA LYS A 188 7.99 7.63 -24.25
C LYS A 188 8.33 8.05 -22.81
N TYR A 189 8.98 7.16 -22.08
CA TYR A 189 9.29 7.40 -20.66
C TYR A 189 10.52 8.33 -20.49
N HIS A 190 11.53 8.29 -21.37
CA HIS A 190 12.65 9.23 -21.38
C HIS A 190 12.24 10.68 -21.63
N ILE A 191 11.26 10.94 -22.48
CA ILE A 191 10.77 12.30 -22.72
C ILE A 191 10.19 12.90 -21.44
N ASN A 192 9.54 12.04 -20.61
CA ASN A 192 9.00 12.45 -19.32
C ASN A 192 10.07 12.62 -18.24
N THR A 193 11.27 12.02 -18.41
CA THR A 193 12.36 12.05 -17.41
C THR A 193 13.26 13.28 -17.53
N ARG A 194 13.29 13.99 -18.65
CA ARG A 194 14.09 15.22 -18.79
C ARG A 194 13.77 16.31 -17.77
N LYS A 195 12.58 16.26 -17.16
CA LYS A 195 12.22 17.08 -16.01
C LYS A 195 12.73 16.53 -14.66
N ILE A 196 13.20 15.29 -14.63
CA ILE A 196 13.58 14.59 -13.39
C ILE A 196 15.00 14.87 -12.96
N ASP A 197 15.92 15.14 -13.89
CA ASP A 197 17.31 15.55 -13.54
C ASP A 197 17.36 16.83 -12.69
N GLU A 198 16.30 17.65 -12.77
CA GLU A 198 16.13 18.80 -11.88
C GLU A 198 15.53 18.40 -10.52
N ILE A 199 14.71 17.34 -10.46
CA ILE A 199 14.05 16.88 -9.24
C ILE A 199 14.98 15.99 -8.40
N ILE A 200 15.78 15.11 -9.04
CA ILE A 200 16.74 14.24 -8.32
C ILE A 200 17.86 15.06 -7.66
N LYS A 201 18.15 16.25 -8.16
CA LYS A 201 19.12 17.18 -7.50
C LYS A 201 18.56 17.85 -6.25
N LEU A 202 17.28 17.67 -5.93
CA LEU A 202 16.59 18.27 -4.78
C LEU A 202 16.38 17.29 -3.62
N TYR A 203 16.79 16.02 -3.77
CA TYR A 203 16.76 14.96 -2.76
C TYR A 203 18.14 14.29 -2.63
#